data_b220c8b4bda1ffc8d2805d809051eb21
#
_entry.id   b220c8b4bda1ffc8d2805d809051eb21
#
_cell.length_a   1.000
_cell.length_b   1.000
_cell.length_c   1.000
_cell.angle_alpha   90.00
_cell.angle_beta   90.00
_cell.angle_gamma   90.00
#
_symmetry.space_group_name_H-M   'P 1'
#
loop_
_entity.id
_entity.type
_entity.pdbx_description
1 polymer ?
#
loop_
_entity_poly.entity_id
_entity_poly.type
_entity_poly.pdbx_seq_one_letter_code
_entity_poly.pdbx_strand_id
1 'polypeptide(L)'
;GNKHSLVNDQVHDVMEDSDGDLWFATSNGSSLYQTDTKEWHSFFSSFDPIPDDKNHIFLTLCEVSPGVIWAGGFTSDICRIEKKKGFNISYLSPTTIAGVRPDQYIYDIKKDSNGDIWSGGYYHLKRINFENKSVRLYPGVTSITTIQEKDTRQMWIGTRMGLYQLDKESGIYQYVDLPIESPYICALYQRDDGILYIGTRGAGLLVYDINKKKFIHQYRTENCALISDNIYTILPRQDGSLLMGTENGITIYSPKAHSFRNWTREQGLMSINFNAGSATTYSKNALVFGGNDGAVRFPTDIEIPEPHYSRLLLRDFMIAYHPVYPGDDGSPLEKDIDETDRLKLTYGQNSFSLDVASINYDYPSNILYSWKIDGFHKEWSRPSQDNRIIVRNLPPGNYTLQIRAISNEEKYKTYETRNIQIIITPP
;
A
#
# COMPACT_ATOMS: atom_id res chain seq x y z
N GLY A 1 9.70 -9.88 25.24
CA GLY A 1 9.52 -8.48 24.88
C GLY A 1 10.06 -7.56 25.98
N ASN A 2 10.57 -6.44 25.58
CA ASN A 2 11.00 -5.39 26.49
C ASN A 2 9.73 -4.76 27.12
N LYS A 3 9.70 -4.48 28.43
CA LYS A 3 8.57 -3.85 29.13
C LYS A 3 8.19 -2.45 28.59
N HIS A 4 8.93 -1.94 27.61
CA HIS A 4 8.77 -0.61 27.03
C HIS A 4 8.57 -0.66 25.49
N SER A 5 7.96 -1.71 24.97
CA SER A 5 7.71 -1.87 23.53
C SER A 5 6.48 -2.74 23.26
N LEU A 6 6.13 -2.90 21.99
CA LEU A 6 5.15 -3.87 21.53
C LEU A 6 5.45 -5.28 22.09
N VAL A 7 4.40 -6.00 22.49
CA VAL A 7 4.49 -7.38 22.96
C VAL A 7 4.90 -8.35 21.85
N ASN A 8 4.57 -8.01 20.60
CA ASN A 8 4.95 -8.78 19.40
C ASN A 8 5.00 -7.85 18.18
N ASP A 9 5.91 -8.11 17.25
CA ASP A 9 6.14 -7.27 16.08
C ASP A 9 5.11 -7.48 14.96
N GLN A 10 4.36 -8.58 14.97
CA GLN A 10 3.28 -8.80 14.00
C GLN A 10 2.01 -8.09 14.48
N VAL A 11 1.79 -6.88 13.96
CA VAL A 11 0.66 -6.01 14.30
C VAL A 11 -0.46 -6.17 13.30
N HIS A 12 -1.62 -6.65 13.76
CA HIS A 12 -2.80 -6.93 12.92
C HIS A 12 -3.82 -5.81 12.91
N ASP A 13 -3.87 -5.01 13.96
CA ASP A 13 -4.76 -3.84 14.04
C ASP A 13 -4.15 -2.76 14.93
N VAL A 14 -4.46 -1.51 14.64
CA VAL A 14 -4.05 -0.34 15.41
C VAL A 14 -5.25 0.57 15.60
N MET A 15 -5.50 0.98 16.83
CA MET A 15 -6.64 1.83 17.20
C MET A 15 -6.21 2.92 18.18
N GLU A 16 -6.70 4.13 17.99
CA GLU A 16 -6.71 5.20 19.00
C GLU A 16 -7.98 5.10 19.84
N ASP A 17 -7.85 5.11 21.16
CA ASP A 17 -9.00 5.18 22.05
C ASP A 17 -9.43 6.62 22.35
N SER A 18 -10.56 6.79 23.06
CA SER A 18 -11.12 8.10 23.40
C SER A 18 -10.25 8.92 24.35
N ASP A 19 -9.29 8.33 25.02
CA ASP A 19 -8.28 9.03 25.86
C ASP A 19 -7.06 9.47 25.03
N GLY A 20 -6.97 9.10 23.73
CA GLY A 20 -5.85 9.40 22.85
C GLY A 20 -4.68 8.42 23.00
N ASP A 21 -4.91 7.24 23.56
CA ASP A 21 -3.93 6.19 23.70
C ASP A 21 -3.99 5.22 22.53
N LEU A 22 -2.85 4.60 22.17
CA LEU A 22 -2.75 3.67 21.05
C LEU A 22 -2.80 2.21 21.51
N TRP A 23 -3.71 1.48 20.92
CA TRP A 23 -3.85 0.03 21.09
C TRP A 23 -3.37 -0.72 19.87
N PHE A 24 -2.73 -1.85 20.10
CA PHE A 24 -2.16 -2.72 19.05
C PHE A 24 -2.62 -4.15 19.26
N ALA A 25 -3.31 -4.74 18.29
CA ALA A 25 -3.59 -6.18 18.24
C ALA A 25 -2.42 -6.89 17.58
N THR A 26 -1.92 -7.96 18.20
CA THR A 26 -0.74 -8.66 17.70
C THR A 26 -0.92 -10.18 17.67
N SER A 27 0.02 -10.88 17.03
CA SER A 27 0.07 -12.34 17.01
C SER A 27 0.40 -12.97 18.37
N ASN A 28 0.70 -12.18 19.40
CA ASN A 28 0.98 -12.69 20.74
C ASN A 28 0.53 -11.68 21.80
N GLY A 29 -0.79 -11.46 21.89
CA GLY A 29 -1.37 -10.52 22.82
C GLY A 29 -1.71 -9.17 22.23
N SER A 30 -1.95 -8.21 23.10
CA SER A 30 -2.24 -6.82 22.76
C SER A 30 -1.31 -5.89 23.53
N SER A 31 -1.01 -4.73 22.96
CA SER A 31 -0.26 -3.67 23.63
C SER A 31 -1.06 -2.39 23.66
N LEU A 32 -0.89 -1.64 24.74
CA LEU A 32 -1.36 -0.28 24.91
C LEU A 32 -0.17 0.64 25.08
N TYR A 33 -0.09 1.70 24.30
CA TYR A 33 0.80 2.82 24.53
C TYR A 33 0.02 4.00 25.08
N GLN A 34 0.28 4.36 26.32
CA GLN A 34 -0.30 5.54 26.95
C GLN A 34 0.48 6.78 26.55
N THR A 35 -0.19 7.69 25.85
CA THR A 35 0.46 8.85 25.22
C THR A 35 0.97 9.86 26.24
N ASP A 36 0.22 10.12 27.29
CA ASP A 36 0.55 11.11 28.31
C ASP A 36 1.74 10.67 29.16
N THR A 37 1.75 9.41 29.60
CA THR A 37 2.80 8.85 30.48
C THR A 37 3.97 8.26 29.71
N LYS A 38 3.78 7.98 28.39
CA LYS A 38 4.72 7.25 27.52
C LYS A 38 4.99 5.81 27.99
N GLU A 39 4.04 5.23 28.71
CA GLU A 39 4.14 3.88 29.24
C GLU A 39 3.50 2.87 28.31
N TRP A 40 4.08 1.66 28.30
CA TRP A 40 3.57 0.51 27.59
C TRP A 40 2.95 -0.49 28.57
N HIS A 41 1.79 -1.00 28.20
CA HIS A 41 1.14 -2.12 28.87
C HIS A 41 0.96 -3.27 27.88
N SER A 42 1.18 -4.49 28.32
CA SER A 42 1.01 -5.70 27.51
C SER A 42 -0.05 -6.59 28.13
N PHE A 43 -0.88 -7.19 27.30
CA PHE A 43 -1.97 -8.06 27.69
C PHE A 43 -1.88 -9.37 26.93
N PHE A 44 -2.11 -10.49 27.61
CA PHE A 44 -2.19 -11.82 27.01
C PHE A 44 -0.93 -12.26 26.26
N SER A 45 0.24 -11.83 26.72
CA SER A 45 1.48 -12.36 26.20
C SER A 45 1.61 -13.85 26.57
N SER A 46 2.42 -14.60 25.84
CA SER A 46 2.70 -16.01 26.14
C SER A 46 3.33 -16.23 27.52
N PHE A 47 3.65 -15.16 28.24
CA PHE A 47 4.18 -15.18 29.61
C PHE A 47 3.11 -14.90 30.66
N ASP A 48 1.91 -14.49 30.26
CA ASP A 48 0.80 -14.27 31.18
C ASP A 48 0.02 -15.57 31.39
N PRO A 49 -0.55 -15.80 32.59
CA PRO A 49 -1.42 -16.93 32.83
C PRO A 49 -2.74 -16.73 32.07
N ILE A 50 -2.80 -17.24 30.84
CA ILE A 50 -4.02 -17.26 30.03
C ILE A 50 -4.73 -18.59 30.31
N PRO A 51 -6.06 -18.59 30.48
CA PRO A 51 -6.81 -19.84 30.52
C PRO A 51 -6.54 -20.67 29.25
N ASP A 52 -6.29 -21.96 29.39
CA ASP A 52 -5.92 -22.88 28.31
C ASP A 52 -6.90 -22.88 27.11
N ASP A 53 -8.15 -22.47 27.35
CA ASP A 53 -9.21 -22.39 26.35
C ASP A 53 -9.31 -21.02 25.65
N LYS A 54 -8.44 -20.04 26.00
CA LYS A 54 -8.46 -18.68 25.46
C LYS A 54 -7.29 -18.42 24.52
N ASN A 55 -7.56 -17.61 23.51
CA ASN A 55 -6.57 -17.24 22.51
C ASN A 55 -5.88 -15.92 22.87
N HIS A 56 -4.66 -15.80 22.46
CA HIS A 56 -3.82 -14.61 22.60
C HIS A 56 -3.44 -13.97 21.25
N ILE A 57 -3.99 -14.45 20.12
CA ILE A 57 -3.79 -13.85 18.80
C ILE A 57 -5.00 -12.95 18.50
N PHE A 58 -4.78 -11.64 18.48
CA PHE A 58 -5.81 -10.67 18.17
C PHE A 58 -5.64 -10.12 16.76
N LEU A 59 -6.75 -9.98 16.04
CA LEU A 59 -6.81 -9.49 14.67
C LEU A 59 -7.49 -8.13 14.56
N THR A 60 -8.30 -7.75 15.54
CA THR A 60 -9.11 -6.53 15.49
C THR A 60 -9.37 -5.98 16.89
N LEU A 61 -9.48 -4.67 16.98
CA LEU A 61 -9.77 -3.90 18.19
C LEU A 61 -10.94 -2.94 17.94
N CYS A 62 -11.75 -2.70 18.95
CA CYS A 62 -12.82 -1.69 18.90
C CYS A 62 -13.07 -1.11 20.29
N GLU A 63 -13.02 0.21 20.43
CA GLU A 63 -13.54 0.87 21.63
C GLU A 63 -15.05 0.94 21.56
N VAL A 64 -15.74 0.11 22.33
CA VAL A 64 -17.21 0.01 22.33
C VAL A 64 -17.86 1.10 23.19
N SER A 65 -17.19 1.52 24.25
CA SER A 65 -17.52 2.71 25.06
C SER A 65 -16.23 3.27 25.66
N PRO A 66 -16.21 4.53 26.12
CA PRO A 66 -14.97 5.16 26.62
C PRO A 66 -14.24 4.29 27.67
N GLY A 67 -13.02 3.87 27.33
CA GLY A 67 -12.19 3.00 28.17
C GLY A 67 -12.60 1.53 28.21
N VAL A 68 -13.47 1.07 27.32
CA VAL A 68 -13.84 -0.34 27.17
C VAL A 68 -13.47 -0.83 25.78
N ILE A 69 -12.47 -1.67 25.71
CA ILE A 69 -11.91 -2.18 24.45
C ILE A 69 -12.35 -3.62 24.25
N TRP A 70 -12.82 -3.93 23.06
CA TRP A 70 -13.08 -5.29 22.60
C TRP A 70 -11.99 -5.72 21.63
N ALA A 71 -11.49 -6.93 21.83
CA ALA A 71 -10.50 -7.55 20.96
C ALA A 71 -11.03 -8.89 20.44
N GLY A 72 -10.95 -9.09 19.14
CA GLY A 72 -11.30 -10.32 18.43
C GLY A 72 -10.10 -10.93 17.72
N GLY A 73 -10.12 -12.24 17.52
CA GLY A 73 -9.00 -12.94 16.86
C GLY A 73 -9.29 -14.39 16.50
N PHE A 74 -8.39 -15.29 16.82
CA PHE A 74 -8.47 -16.72 16.44
C PHE A 74 -9.38 -17.55 17.35
N THR A 75 -10.47 -16.94 17.84
CA THR A 75 -11.55 -17.63 18.57
C THR A 75 -12.89 -17.01 18.22
N SER A 76 -13.99 -17.65 18.69
CA SER A 76 -15.34 -17.08 18.63
C SER A 76 -15.62 -16.08 19.75
N ASP A 77 -14.76 -16.01 20.76
CA ASP A 77 -14.92 -15.18 21.92
C ASP A 77 -14.31 -13.80 21.69
N ILE A 78 -14.97 -12.79 22.22
CA ILE A 78 -14.48 -11.41 22.27
C ILE A 78 -13.87 -11.20 23.64
N CYS A 79 -12.61 -10.79 23.68
CA CYS A 79 -11.94 -10.31 24.88
C CYS A 79 -12.39 -8.87 25.15
N ARG A 80 -12.80 -8.57 26.37
CA ARG A 80 -13.19 -7.26 26.85
C ARG A 80 -12.23 -6.77 27.90
N ILE A 81 -11.61 -5.62 27.67
CA ILE A 81 -10.67 -4.96 28.58
C ILE A 81 -11.30 -3.65 29.05
N GLU A 82 -11.48 -3.49 30.37
CA GLU A 82 -11.96 -2.26 31.01
C GLU A 82 -10.81 -1.47 31.60
N LYS A 83 -10.37 -0.43 30.93
CA LYS A 83 -9.22 0.41 31.28
C LYS A 83 -9.36 1.08 32.65
N LYS A 84 -10.53 1.68 32.93
CA LYS A 84 -10.81 2.44 34.17
C LYS A 84 -10.89 1.58 35.44
N LYS A 85 -10.97 0.27 35.31
CA LYS A 85 -11.05 -0.67 36.43
C LYS A 85 -9.73 -1.41 36.71
N GLY A 86 -8.60 -0.78 36.38
CA GLY A 86 -7.28 -1.40 36.49
C GLY A 86 -7.07 -2.55 35.50
N PHE A 87 -7.58 -2.34 34.25
CA PHE A 87 -7.53 -3.32 33.18
C PHE A 87 -8.24 -4.64 33.51
N ASN A 88 -9.47 -4.55 34.04
CA ASN A 88 -10.27 -5.74 34.26
C ASN A 88 -10.61 -6.43 32.94
N ILE A 89 -10.34 -7.73 32.89
CA ILE A 89 -10.48 -8.55 31.68
C ILE A 89 -11.62 -9.54 31.85
N SER A 90 -12.46 -9.64 30.82
CA SER A 90 -13.56 -10.60 30.73
C SER A 90 -13.77 -11.05 29.29
N TYR A 91 -14.56 -12.10 29.11
CA TYR A 91 -14.84 -12.66 27.79
C TYR A 91 -16.33 -12.68 27.53
N LEU A 92 -16.70 -12.45 26.26
CA LEU A 92 -18.06 -12.54 25.77
C LEU A 92 -18.08 -13.55 24.62
N SER A 93 -19.01 -14.51 24.68
CA SER A 93 -19.24 -15.51 23.63
C SER A 93 -20.52 -15.21 22.85
N PRO A 94 -20.49 -14.37 21.79
CA PRO A 94 -21.67 -14.00 21.03
C PRO A 94 -22.34 -15.20 20.36
N THR A 95 -21.57 -16.19 19.93
CA THR A 95 -22.10 -17.41 19.30
C THR A 95 -22.84 -18.30 20.29
N THR A 96 -22.38 -18.39 21.54
CA THR A 96 -23.10 -19.09 22.62
C THR A 96 -24.38 -18.38 22.96
N ILE A 97 -24.39 -17.05 23.07
CA ILE A 97 -25.58 -16.24 23.33
C ILE A 97 -26.63 -16.45 22.20
N ALA A 98 -26.17 -16.49 20.96
CA ALA A 98 -27.02 -16.70 19.78
C ALA A 98 -27.43 -18.17 19.56
N GLY A 99 -26.85 -19.12 20.30
CA GLY A 99 -27.15 -20.54 20.16
C GLY A 99 -26.68 -21.15 18.82
N VAL A 100 -25.58 -20.65 18.24
CA VAL A 100 -25.07 -21.09 16.94
C VAL A 100 -23.65 -21.65 17.06
N ARG A 101 -23.21 -22.29 15.97
CA ARG A 101 -21.85 -22.82 15.86
C ARG A 101 -20.82 -21.70 16.12
N PRO A 102 -19.78 -21.93 16.93
CA PRO A 102 -18.69 -20.98 17.12
C PRO A 102 -17.99 -20.62 15.81
N ASP A 103 -17.65 -19.34 15.65
CA ASP A 103 -16.72 -18.89 14.60
C ASP A 103 -15.32 -19.42 14.89
N GLN A 104 -14.53 -19.64 13.83
CA GLN A 104 -13.10 -19.95 13.98
C GLN A 104 -12.29 -18.68 14.22
N TYR A 105 -12.73 -17.57 13.63
CA TYR A 105 -12.04 -16.29 13.64
C TYR A 105 -13.04 -15.14 13.75
N ILE A 106 -12.60 -14.06 14.41
CA ILE A 106 -13.22 -12.74 14.34
C ILE A 106 -12.22 -11.84 13.62
N TYR A 107 -12.55 -11.42 12.40
CA TYR A 107 -11.65 -10.62 11.56
C TYR A 107 -11.83 -9.12 11.75
N ASP A 108 -13.06 -8.67 12.07
CA ASP A 108 -13.33 -7.25 12.24
C ASP A 108 -14.43 -7.01 13.27
N ILE A 109 -14.24 -5.99 14.10
CA ILE A 109 -15.24 -5.47 15.05
C ILE A 109 -15.37 -3.98 14.85
N LYS A 110 -16.57 -3.49 14.58
CA LYS A 110 -16.85 -2.07 14.38
C LYS A 110 -18.06 -1.61 15.18
N LYS A 111 -17.98 -0.38 15.68
CA LYS A 111 -19.13 0.33 16.26
C LYS A 111 -19.73 1.23 15.21
N ASP A 112 -21.04 1.16 15.02
CA ASP A 112 -21.74 2.05 14.11
C ASP A 112 -22.20 3.35 14.80
N SER A 113 -22.74 4.28 14.01
CA SER A 113 -23.22 5.58 14.49
C SER A 113 -24.43 5.48 15.44
N ASN A 114 -25.16 4.37 15.44
CA ASN A 114 -26.25 4.08 16.36
C ASN A 114 -25.76 3.50 17.70
N GLY A 115 -24.45 3.22 17.82
CA GLY A 115 -23.86 2.62 19.01
C GLY A 115 -23.90 1.09 19.05
N ASP A 116 -24.41 0.44 18.02
CA ASP A 116 -24.38 -1.02 17.90
C ASP A 116 -22.98 -1.51 17.49
N ILE A 117 -22.62 -2.68 18.03
CA ILE A 117 -21.34 -3.31 17.74
C ILE A 117 -21.57 -4.43 16.72
N TRP A 118 -20.81 -4.35 15.63
CA TRP A 118 -20.79 -5.34 14.57
C TRP A 118 -19.55 -6.20 14.68
N SER A 119 -19.69 -7.52 14.55
CA SER A 119 -18.60 -8.48 14.57
C SER A 119 -18.69 -9.39 13.37
N GLY A 120 -17.66 -9.37 12.54
CA GLY A 120 -17.52 -10.22 11.35
C GLY A 120 -16.53 -11.36 11.59
N GLY A 121 -17.00 -12.58 11.34
CA GLY A 121 -16.21 -13.79 11.50
C GLY A 121 -16.16 -14.65 10.25
N TYR A 122 -15.70 -15.88 10.42
CA TYR A 122 -15.64 -16.83 9.32
C TYR A 122 -17.02 -17.29 8.86
N TYR A 123 -17.93 -17.55 9.81
CA TYR A 123 -19.29 -18.06 9.51
C TYR A 123 -20.38 -16.99 9.62
N HIS A 124 -20.22 -16.01 10.49
CA HIS A 124 -21.32 -15.14 10.86
C HIS A 124 -20.95 -13.66 10.87
N LEU A 125 -21.90 -12.82 10.40
CA LEU A 125 -21.96 -11.42 10.77
C LEU A 125 -22.95 -11.28 11.94
N LYS A 126 -22.57 -10.57 12.98
CA LYS A 126 -23.32 -10.37 14.21
C LYS A 126 -23.46 -8.90 14.53
N ARG A 127 -24.65 -8.47 14.95
CA ARG A 127 -24.89 -7.20 15.63
C ARG A 127 -25.12 -7.49 17.11
N ILE A 128 -24.30 -6.89 17.95
CA ILE A 128 -24.26 -7.15 19.38
C ILE A 128 -24.71 -5.90 20.12
N ASN A 129 -25.78 -5.99 20.87
CA ASN A 129 -26.19 -4.95 21.82
C ASN A 129 -25.69 -5.33 23.20
N PHE A 130 -24.77 -4.50 23.72
CA PHE A 130 -24.10 -4.78 24.98
C PHE A 130 -25.01 -4.59 26.20
N GLU A 131 -25.91 -3.60 26.17
CA GLU A 131 -26.77 -3.25 27.32
C GLU A 131 -27.75 -4.35 27.67
N ASN A 132 -28.42 -4.90 26.66
CA ASN A 132 -29.40 -5.96 26.84
C ASN A 132 -28.83 -7.37 26.56
N LYS A 133 -27.55 -7.50 26.29
CA LYS A 133 -26.84 -8.76 25.96
C LYS A 133 -27.50 -9.56 24.84
N SER A 134 -28.08 -8.86 23.85
CA SER A 134 -28.67 -9.52 22.69
C SER A 134 -27.71 -9.60 21.53
N VAL A 135 -27.81 -10.67 20.75
CA VAL A 135 -27.03 -10.90 19.53
C VAL A 135 -28.00 -11.22 18.40
N ARG A 136 -27.95 -10.39 17.35
CA ARG A 136 -28.70 -10.65 16.12
C ARG A 136 -27.70 -11.17 15.05
N LEU A 137 -28.07 -12.29 14.44
CA LEU A 137 -27.32 -12.87 13.33
C LEU A 137 -27.83 -12.36 12.00
N TYR A 138 -26.88 -12.22 11.05
CA TYR A 138 -27.15 -11.85 9.67
C TYR A 138 -26.61 -12.97 8.75
N PRO A 139 -27.40 -14.03 8.50
CA PRO A 139 -27.00 -15.15 7.68
C PRO A 139 -26.94 -14.76 6.19
N GLY A 140 -26.19 -15.53 5.39
CA GLY A 140 -26.12 -15.38 3.93
C GLY A 140 -24.74 -14.96 3.40
N VAL A 141 -23.87 -14.40 4.25
CA VAL A 141 -22.52 -14.01 3.88
C VAL A 141 -21.54 -14.59 4.89
N THR A 142 -20.42 -15.10 4.39
CA THR A 142 -19.35 -15.73 5.20
C THR A 142 -17.99 -15.13 4.87
N SER A 143 -16.96 -15.49 5.65
CA SER A 143 -15.60 -15.03 5.46
C SER A 143 -15.48 -13.51 5.39
N ILE A 144 -16.14 -12.85 6.35
CA ILE A 144 -16.16 -11.39 6.47
C ILE A 144 -14.74 -10.90 6.83
N THR A 145 -14.18 -10.00 6.05
CA THR A 145 -12.82 -9.48 6.20
C THR A 145 -12.79 -8.05 6.71
N THR A 146 -13.81 -7.25 6.39
CA THR A 146 -13.93 -5.87 6.84
C THR A 146 -15.38 -5.40 6.87
N ILE A 147 -15.70 -4.55 7.82
CA ILE A 147 -17.03 -3.98 8.04
C ILE A 147 -16.88 -2.46 8.06
N GLN A 148 -17.72 -1.76 7.30
CA GLN A 148 -17.77 -0.30 7.32
C GLN A 148 -19.22 0.19 7.28
N GLU A 149 -19.54 1.17 8.10
CA GLU A 149 -20.82 1.84 8.00
C GLU A 149 -20.89 2.64 6.68
N LYS A 150 -21.97 2.40 5.91
CA LYS A 150 -22.27 3.18 4.71
C LYS A 150 -23.08 4.42 5.09
N ASP A 151 -24.10 4.22 5.88
CA ASP A 151 -24.99 5.23 6.45
C ASP A 151 -25.71 4.65 7.67
N THR A 152 -26.58 5.42 8.32
CA THR A 152 -27.30 5.00 9.53
C THR A 152 -28.12 3.72 9.35
N ARG A 153 -28.50 3.38 8.12
CA ARG A 153 -29.33 2.21 7.78
C ARG A 153 -28.55 1.07 7.16
N GLN A 154 -27.40 1.33 6.57
CA GLN A 154 -26.71 0.36 5.72
C GLN A 154 -25.25 0.18 6.13
N MET A 155 -24.73 -1.04 5.88
CA MET A 155 -23.33 -1.40 6.07
C MET A 155 -22.72 -1.90 4.77
N TRP A 156 -21.45 -1.60 4.56
CA TRP A 156 -20.59 -2.30 3.62
C TRP A 156 -19.98 -3.52 4.31
N ILE A 157 -20.07 -4.67 3.68
CA ILE A 157 -19.51 -5.94 4.17
C ILE A 157 -18.54 -6.47 3.12
N GLY A 158 -17.26 -6.31 3.38
CA GLY A 158 -16.18 -6.90 2.58
C GLY A 158 -15.94 -8.36 2.99
N THR A 159 -15.74 -9.22 2.01
CA THR A 159 -15.50 -10.64 2.21
C THR A 159 -14.35 -11.14 1.35
N ARG A 160 -13.99 -12.41 1.51
CA ARG A 160 -13.04 -13.08 0.61
C ARG A 160 -13.60 -13.34 -0.80
N MET A 161 -14.92 -13.16 -0.98
CA MET A 161 -15.63 -13.50 -2.22
C MET A 161 -16.37 -12.32 -2.83
N GLY A 162 -16.15 -11.11 -2.34
CA GLY A 162 -16.80 -9.91 -2.87
C GLY A 162 -17.24 -8.90 -1.84
N LEU A 163 -17.90 -7.86 -2.31
CA LEU A 163 -18.44 -6.77 -1.52
C LEU A 163 -19.97 -6.86 -1.50
N TYR A 164 -20.56 -6.67 -0.32
CA TYR A 164 -21.99 -6.64 -0.12
C TYR A 164 -22.41 -5.36 0.57
N GLN A 165 -23.61 -4.90 0.24
CA GLN A 165 -24.33 -3.88 0.99
C GLN A 165 -25.40 -4.58 1.83
N LEU A 166 -25.42 -4.33 3.13
CA LEU A 166 -26.39 -4.89 4.07
C LEU A 166 -27.34 -3.80 4.53
N ASP A 167 -28.65 -4.05 4.47
CA ASP A 167 -29.65 -3.27 5.20
C ASP A 167 -29.73 -3.80 6.65
N LYS A 168 -29.43 -2.94 7.62
CA LYS A 168 -29.31 -3.30 9.04
C LYS A 168 -30.61 -3.83 9.66
N GLU A 169 -31.75 -3.35 9.17
CA GLU A 169 -33.05 -3.72 9.74
C GLU A 169 -33.66 -4.96 9.09
N SER A 170 -33.70 -4.99 7.76
CA SER A 170 -34.23 -6.16 7.04
C SER A 170 -33.31 -7.36 7.06
N GLY A 171 -31.99 -7.13 7.17
CA GLY A 171 -30.97 -8.17 7.07
C GLY A 171 -30.71 -8.61 5.63
N ILE A 172 -31.22 -7.87 4.65
CA ILE A 172 -31.06 -8.19 3.23
C ILE A 172 -29.70 -7.72 2.75
N TYR A 173 -28.93 -8.65 2.12
CA TYR A 173 -27.70 -8.37 1.42
C TYR A 173 -27.95 -8.08 -0.05
N GLN A 174 -27.27 -7.06 -0.57
CA GLN A 174 -27.16 -6.80 -2.00
C GLN A 174 -25.70 -6.94 -2.40
N TYR A 175 -25.41 -7.84 -3.34
CA TYR A 175 -24.06 -7.97 -3.92
C TYR A 175 -23.73 -6.73 -4.73
N VAL A 176 -22.50 -6.22 -4.60
CA VAL A 176 -21.99 -5.11 -5.39
C VAL A 176 -21.27 -5.70 -6.59
N ASP A 177 -21.83 -5.45 -7.77
CA ASP A 177 -21.23 -5.92 -9.03
C ASP A 177 -19.94 -5.15 -9.33
N LEU A 178 -18.83 -5.87 -9.25
CA LEU A 178 -17.49 -5.38 -9.54
C LEU A 178 -16.94 -6.14 -10.76
N PRO A 179 -16.07 -5.53 -11.57
CA PRO A 179 -15.60 -6.14 -12.83
C PRO A 179 -14.56 -7.25 -12.62
N ILE A 180 -14.61 -7.91 -11.48
CA ILE A 180 -13.68 -8.93 -11.04
C ILE A 180 -14.47 -10.04 -10.39
N GLU A 181 -14.23 -11.26 -10.83
CA GLU A 181 -14.82 -12.44 -10.21
C GLU A 181 -14.22 -12.64 -8.80
N SER A 182 -15.10 -12.70 -7.79
CA SER A 182 -14.76 -13.01 -6.40
C SER A 182 -13.58 -12.20 -5.82
N PRO A 183 -13.62 -10.85 -5.83
CA PRO A 183 -12.53 -10.05 -5.31
C PRO A 183 -12.42 -10.22 -3.78
N TYR A 184 -11.21 -10.51 -3.29
CA TYR A 184 -10.93 -10.53 -1.86
C TYR A 184 -10.79 -9.09 -1.35
N ILE A 185 -11.79 -8.60 -0.60
CA ILE A 185 -11.83 -7.24 -0.07
C ILE A 185 -10.98 -7.16 1.20
N CYS A 186 -10.04 -6.21 1.28
CA CYS A 186 -9.17 -5.99 2.43
C CYS A 186 -9.46 -4.69 3.17
N ALA A 187 -9.81 -3.64 2.44
CA ALA A 187 -10.01 -2.31 2.99
C ALA A 187 -11.13 -1.57 2.25
N LEU A 188 -11.82 -0.72 2.97
CA LEU A 188 -12.87 0.15 2.44
C LEU A 188 -12.65 1.57 2.93
N TYR A 189 -12.84 2.55 2.06
CA TYR A 189 -12.93 3.95 2.42
C TYR A 189 -13.99 4.66 1.58
N GLN A 190 -15.03 5.12 2.24
CA GLN A 190 -16.09 5.92 1.62
C GLN A 190 -15.81 7.40 1.84
N ARG A 191 -15.71 8.15 0.73
CA ARG A 191 -15.59 9.60 0.75
C ARG A 191 -16.97 10.26 0.74
N ASP A 192 -17.07 11.47 1.31
CA ASP A 192 -18.34 12.19 1.50
C ASP A 192 -19.08 12.50 0.18
N ASP A 193 -18.39 12.55 -0.94
CA ASP A 193 -18.97 12.78 -2.27
C ASP A 193 -19.60 11.53 -2.90
N GLY A 194 -19.63 10.43 -2.17
CA GLY A 194 -20.24 9.18 -2.63
C GLY A 194 -19.31 8.29 -3.46
N ILE A 195 -18.01 8.48 -3.35
CA ILE A 195 -17.01 7.57 -3.95
C ILE A 195 -16.53 6.57 -2.90
N LEU A 196 -16.61 5.29 -3.20
CA LEU A 196 -16.07 4.18 -2.42
C LEU A 196 -14.77 3.69 -3.04
N TYR A 197 -13.70 3.72 -2.25
CA TYR A 197 -12.42 3.11 -2.57
C TYR A 197 -12.34 1.74 -1.91
N ILE A 198 -11.99 0.73 -2.69
CA ILE A 198 -12.00 -0.67 -2.29
C ILE A 198 -10.60 -1.24 -2.49
N GLY A 199 -9.91 -1.52 -1.40
CA GLY A 199 -8.64 -2.21 -1.40
C GLY A 199 -8.84 -3.73 -1.47
N THR A 200 -8.12 -4.38 -2.36
CA THR A 200 -8.26 -5.82 -2.60
C THR A 200 -6.93 -6.55 -2.41
N ARG A 201 -7.01 -7.86 -2.29
CA ARG A 201 -5.86 -8.74 -2.43
C ARG A 201 -5.79 -9.26 -3.86
N GLY A 202 -4.78 -8.79 -4.61
CA GLY A 202 -4.48 -9.26 -5.97
C GLY A 202 -5.20 -8.54 -7.10
N ALA A 203 -6.12 -7.60 -6.80
CA ALA A 203 -6.86 -6.86 -7.83
C ALA A 203 -6.64 -5.34 -7.77
N GLY A 204 -5.75 -4.85 -6.91
CA GLY A 204 -5.42 -3.44 -6.76
C GLY A 204 -6.50 -2.63 -6.06
N LEU A 205 -6.62 -1.37 -6.44
CA LEU A 205 -7.60 -0.43 -5.96
C LEU A 205 -8.78 -0.32 -6.91
N LEU A 206 -9.99 -0.58 -6.41
CA LEU A 206 -11.23 -0.38 -7.17
C LEU A 206 -11.91 0.91 -6.70
N VAL A 207 -12.50 1.63 -7.64
CA VAL A 207 -13.24 2.88 -7.40
C VAL A 207 -14.68 2.70 -7.84
N TYR A 208 -15.61 2.91 -6.93
CA TYR A 208 -17.04 2.69 -7.14
C TYR A 208 -17.85 3.96 -6.80
N ASP A 209 -18.75 4.37 -7.68
CA ASP A 209 -19.68 5.48 -7.47
C ASP A 209 -20.96 4.93 -6.81
N ILE A 210 -21.15 5.25 -5.53
CA ILE A 210 -22.26 4.79 -4.72
C ILE A 210 -23.60 5.36 -5.25
N ASN A 211 -23.60 6.63 -5.66
CA ASN A 211 -24.80 7.33 -6.09
C ASN A 211 -25.30 6.80 -7.43
N LYS A 212 -24.39 6.52 -8.35
CA LYS A 212 -24.70 5.93 -9.67
C LYS A 212 -24.76 4.41 -9.65
N LYS A 213 -24.38 3.79 -8.54
CA LYS A 213 -24.23 2.32 -8.41
C LYS A 213 -23.40 1.71 -9.53
N LYS A 214 -22.25 2.34 -9.81
CA LYS A 214 -21.43 1.99 -10.95
C LYS A 214 -19.95 1.92 -10.58
N PHE A 215 -19.30 0.87 -11.08
CA PHE A 215 -17.85 0.80 -11.11
C PHE A 215 -17.29 1.93 -11.99
N ILE A 216 -16.24 2.62 -11.53
CA ILE A 216 -15.59 3.72 -12.24
C ILE A 216 -14.27 3.27 -12.83
N HIS A 217 -13.36 2.74 -12.00
CA HIS A 217 -11.98 2.44 -12.40
C HIS A 217 -11.33 1.38 -11.54
N GLN A 218 -10.36 0.68 -12.13
CA GLN A 218 -9.45 -0.24 -11.45
C GLN A 218 -8.01 0.20 -11.69
N TYR A 219 -7.29 0.41 -10.59
CA TYR A 219 -5.86 0.69 -10.60
C TYR A 219 -5.08 -0.55 -10.21
N ARG A 220 -4.13 -0.95 -11.04
CA ARG A 220 -3.24 -2.09 -10.84
C ARG A 220 -1.81 -1.74 -11.19
N THR A 221 -0.87 -2.52 -10.71
CA THR A 221 0.56 -2.37 -11.05
C THR A 221 0.84 -2.37 -12.56
N GLU A 222 -0.01 -3.02 -13.34
CA GLU A 222 0.12 -3.08 -14.80
C GLU A 222 -0.35 -1.80 -15.53
N ASN A 223 -1.21 -0.97 -14.93
CA ASN A 223 -1.79 0.20 -15.58
C ASN A 223 -1.51 1.54 -14.89
N CYS A 224 -0.87 1.54 -13.72
CA CYS A 224 -0.48 2.74 -12.99
C CYS A 224 0.79 2.48 -12.15
N ALA A 225 1.28 3.50 -11.46
CA ALA A 225 2.45 3.39 -10.59
C ALA A 225 2.11 2.86 -9.17
N LEU A 226 1.10 2.02 -9.05
CA LEU A 226 0.80 1.31 -7.81
C LEU A 226 1.93 0.32 -7.50
N ILE A 227 2.39 0.27 -6.23
CA ILE A 227 3.53 -0.58 -5.86
C ILE A 227 3.17 -2.06 -5.71
N SER A 228 1.89 -2.33 -5.43
CA SER A 228 1.34 -3.67 -5.27
C SER A 228 -0.14 -3.73 -5.61
N ASP A 229 -0.60 -4.87 -6.10
CA ASP A 229 -2.03 -5.16 -6.29
C ASP A 229 -2.71 -5.63 -4.99
N ASN A 230 -1.96 -5.72 -3.87
CA ASN A 230 -2.49 -6.00 -2.55
C ASN A 230 -2.62 -4.69 -1.75
N ILE A 231 -3.84 -4.19 -1.61
CA ILE A 231 -4.14 -2.98 -0.84
C ILE A 231 -4.78 -3.40 0.47
N TYR A 232 -4.03 -3.31 1.56
CA TYR A 232 -4.44 -3.80 2.87
C TYR A 232 -5.11 -2.77 3.75
N THR A 233 -4.78 -1.49 3.58
CA THR A 233 -5.35 -0.36 4.32
C THR A 233 -5.54 0.84 3.43
N ILE A 234 -6.52 1.68 3.74
CA ILE A 234 -6.77 2.95 3.05
C ILE A 234 -7.07 4.01 4.12
N LEU A 235 -6.22 5.01 4.24
CA LEU A 235 -6.44 6.15 5.14
C LEU A 235 -6.48 7.47 4.35
N PRO A 236 -7.47 8.35 4.61
CA PRO A 236 -7.52 9.66 3.99
C PRO A 236 -6.54 10.63 4.65
N ARG A 237 -5.99 11.55 3.85
CA ARG A 237 -5.26 12.74 4.29
C ARG A 237 -6.13 13.99 4.17
N GLN A 238 -5.72 15.06 4.86
CA GLN A 238 -6.43 16.35 4.84
C GLN A 238 -6.46 17.00 3.44
N ASP A 239 -5.46 16.76 2.60
CA ASP A 239 -5.38 17.24 1.23
C ASP A 239 -6.30 16.47 0.26
N GLY A 240 -6.98 15.44 0.74
CA GLY A 240 -7.86 14.55 -0.03
C GLY A 240 -7.12 13.42 -0.73
N SER A 241 -5.82 13.27 -0.55
CA SER A 241 -5.07 12.09 -0.99
C SER A 241 -5.32 10.89 -0.06
N LEU A 242 -5.05 9.69 -0.55
CA LEU A 242 -5.23 8.45 0.19
C LEU A 242 -3.88 7.77 0.39
N LEU A 243 -3.58 7.35 1.61
CA LEU A 243 -2.46 6.47 1.91
C LEU A 243 -2.93 5.04 1.95
N MET A 244 -2.27 4.19 1.19
CA MET A 244 -2.60 2.78 1.07
C MET A 244 -1.41 1.94 1.52
N GLY A 245 -1.60 1.16 2.59
CA GLY A 245 -0.60 0.20 3.05
C GLY A 245 -0.65 -1.08 2.22
N THR A 246 0.52 -1.57 1.84
CA THR A 246 0.71 -2.78 1.04
C THR A 246 1.79 -3.68 1.68
N GLU A 247 2.10 -4.82 1.10
CA GLU A 247 3.25 -5.64 1.53
C GLU A 247 4.62 -5.09 1.07
N ASN A 248 4.62 -4.06 0.20
CA ASN A 248 5.84 -3.49 -0.37
C ASN A 248 6.07 -2.02 0.03
N GLY A 249 5.29 -1.49 0.96
CA GLY A 249 5.37 -0.11 1.40
C GLY A 249 4.02 0.61 1.36
N ILE A 250 4.06 1.92 1.30
CA ILE A 250 2.88 2.78 1.24
C ILE A 250 2.78 3.41 -0.14
N THR A 251 1.61 3.32 -0.75
CA THR A 251 1.27 4.10 -1.94
C THR A 251 0.39 5.28 -1.56
N ILE A 252 0.75 6.48 -2.00
CA ILE A 252 -0.07 7.69 -1.89
C ILE A 252 -0.79 7.90 -3.22
N TYR A 253 -2.10 7.90 -3.18
CA TYR A 253 -2.96 8.16 -4.33
C TYR A 253 -3.57 9.54 -4.25
N SER A 254 -3.40 10.35 -5.28
CA SER A 254 -4.09 11.64 -5.45
C SER A 254 -5.29 11.48 -6.39
N PRO A 255 -6.54 11.48 -5.88
CA PRO A 255 -7.73 11.36 -6.73
C PRO A 255 -7.88 12.51 -7.72
N LYS A 256 -7.45 13.73 -7.37
CA LYS A 256 -7.54 14.92 -8.23
C LYS A 256 -6.60 14.83 -9.43
N ALA A 257 -5.39 14.34 -9.22
CA ALA A 257 -4.36 14.24 -10.25
C ALA A 257 -4.33 12.88 -10.95
N HIS A 258 -5.08 11.89 -10.46
CA HIS A 258 -4.98 10.49 -10.87
C HIS A 258 -3.54 9.97 -10.83
N SER A 259 -2.76 10.41 -9.84
CA SER A 259 -1.34 10.10 -9.71
C SER A 259 -1.06 9.27 -8.47
N PHE A 260 0.03 8.49 -8.53
CA PHE A 260 0.48 7.61 -7.48
C PHE A 260 1.92 7.95 -7.13
N ARG A 261 2.24 7.94 -5.84
CA ARG A 261 3.60 8.06 -5.31
C ARG A 261 3.83 6.94 -4.31
N ASN A 262 5.02 6.34 -4.32
CA ASN A 262 5.34 5.22 -3.46
C ASN A 262 6.36 5.63 -2.40
N TRP A 263 6.20 5.07 -1.22
CA TRP A 263 7.12 5.22 -0.10
C TRP A 263 7.56 3.83 0.36
N THR A 264 8.84 3.55 0.15
CA THR A 264 9.46 2.25 0.38
C THR A 264 10.66 2.37 1.33
N ARG A 265 11.38 1.29 1.53
CA ARG A 265 12.64 1.32 2.30
C ARG A 265 13.68 2.26 1.70
N GLU A 266 13.70 2.41 0.39
CA GLU A 266 14.63 3.30 -0.31
C GLU A 266 14.40 4.76 0.08
N GLN A 267 13.14 5.14 0.35
CA GLN A 267 12.76 6.45 0.84
C GLN A 267 12.74 6.54 2.38
N GLY A 268 13.36 5.58 3.07
CA GLY A 268 13.52 5.59 4.51
C GLY A 268 12.34 5.04 5.31
N LEU A 269 11.39 4.33 4.68
CA LEU A 269 10.32 3.65 5.39
C LEU A 269 10.88 2.44 6.16
N MET A 270 10.76 2.43 7.48
CA MET A 270 11.36 1.42 8.33
C MET A 270 10.70 0.03 8.18
N SER A 271 9.37 -0.02 8.09
CA SER A 271 8.59 -1.23 7.80
C SER A 271 7.86 -1.05 6.48
N ILE A 272 7.81 -2.08 5.66
CA ILE A 272 7.16 -2.06 4.34
C ILE A 272 6.05 -3.10 4.19
N ASN A 273 5.96 -4.07 5.10
CA ASN A 273 5.01 -5.19 5.00
C ASN A 273 3.85 -4.96 5.96
N PHE A 274 2.84 -4.24 5.49
CA PHE A 274 1.67 -3.88 6.29
C PHE A 274 0.59 -4.98 6.27
N ASN A 275 -0.27 -4.98 7.29
CA ASN A 275 -1.35 -5.95 7.45
C ASN A 275 -2.73 -5.35 7.16
N ALA A 276 -3.66 -6.19 6.70
CA ALA A 276 -5.02 -5.76 6.40
C ALA A 276 -5.73 -5.23 7.66
N GLY A 277 -6.36 -4.05 7.52
CA GLY A 277 -7.04 -3.37 8.62
C GLY A 277 -6.11 -2.63 9.61
N SER A 278 -4.79 -2.85 9.53
CA SER A 278 -3.83 -2.37 10.52
C SER A 278 -3.37 -0.94 10.25
N ALA A 279 -4.28 0.02 10.31
CA ALA A 279 -3.92 1.43 10.22
C ALA A 279 -4.98 2.34 10.86
N THR A 280 -4.52 3.45 11.45
CA THR A 280 -5.39 4.45 12.06
C THR A 280 -4.84 5.87 11.90
N THR A 281 -5.75 6.85 11.92
CA THR A 281 -5.37 8.25 12.13
C THR A 281 -5.26 8.49 13.62
N TYR A 282 -4.14 9.08 14.06
CA TYR A 282 -3.84 9.32 15.45
C TYR A 282 -3.82 10.84 15.74
N SER A 283 -4.65 11.24 16.72
CA SER A 283 -4.76 12.63 17.19
C SER A 283 -4.89 13.66 16.05
N LYS A 284 -5.48 13.26 14.92
CA LYS A 284 -5.72 14.04 13.69
C LYS A 284 -4.46 14.57 12.97
N ASN A 285 -3.27 14.39 13.52
CA ASN A 285 -2.01 14.92 12.98
C ASN A 285 -0.94 13.86 12.71
N ALA A 286 -1.23 12.62 13.01
CA ALA A 286 -0.36 11.49 12.70
C ALA A 286 -1.14 10.31 12.13
N LEU A 287 -0.43 9.46 11.42
CA LEU A 287 -0.90 8.20 10.87
C LEU A 287 -0.06 7.08 11.47
N VAL A 288 -0.70 5.97 11.81
CA VAL A 288 -0.03 4.79 12.33
C VAL A 288 -0.41 3.60 11.48
N PHE A 289 0.57 2.86 11.00
CA PHE A 289 0.41 1.63 10.22
C PHE A 289 1.12 0.49 10.93
N GLY A 290 0.42 -0.61 11.12
CA GLY A 290 0.97 -1.84 11.66
C GLY A 290 1.28 -2.86 10.58
N GLY A 291 2.35 -3.62 10.79
CA GLY A 291 2.83 -4.61 9.85
C GLY A 291 3.48 -5.80 10.55
N ASN A 292 4.22 -6.58 9.76
CA ASN A 292 4.90 -7.78 10.27
C ASN A 292 6.18 -7.48 11.06
N ASP A 293 6.70 -6.25 10.94
CA ASP A 293 7.95 -5.79 11.57
C ASP A 293 7.70 -4.68 12.62
N GLY A 294 6.49 -4.61 13.17
CA GLY A 294 6.07 -3.58 14.13
C GLY A 294 5.09 -2.58 13.55
N ALA A 295 5.08 -1.37 14.11
CA ALA A 295 4.25 -0.28 13.65
C ALA A 295 5.10 0.97 13.35
N VAL A 296 4.70 1.72 12.32
CA VAL A 296 5.32 2.99 11.96
C VAL A 296 4.34 4.13 12.19
N ARG A 297 4.83 5.24 12.73
CA ARG A 297 4.07 6.46 12.96
C ARG A 297 4.73 7.62 12.22
N PHE A 298 3.94 8.40 11.51
CA PHE A 298 4.43 9.60 10.82
C PHE A 298 3.34 10.69 10.76
N PRO A 299 3.74 11.97 10.55
CA PRO A 299 2.79 13.07 10.44
C PRO A 299 1.82 12.91 9.27
N THR A 300 0.59 13.42 9.39
CA THR A 300 -0.40 13.39 8.29
C THR A 300 0.03 14.22 7.08
N ASP A 301 0.85 15.23 7.28
CA ASP A 301 1.39 16.15 6.27
C ASP A 301 2.76 15.71 5.72
N ILE A 302 3.19 14.47 6.01
CA ILE A 302 4.46 13.98 5.51
C ILE A 302 4.54 14.10 3.99
N GLU A 303 5.61 14.75 3.54
CA GLU A 303 5.93 14.83 2.12
C GLU A 303 7.02 13.81 1.83
N ILE A 304 6.78 12.99 0.81
CA ILE A 304 7.85 12.17 0.22
C ILE A 304 8.64 13.12 -0.67
N PRO A 305 9.96 13.29 -0.45
CA PRO A 305 10.77 14.16 -1.27
C PRO A 305 10.60 13.83 -2.76
N GLU A 306 10.46 14.84 -3.60
CA GLU A 306 10.52 14.61 -5.04
C GLU A 306 11.93 14.15 -5.42
N PRO A 307 12.05 13.11 -6.25
CA PRO A 307 13.37 12.67 -6.67
C PRO A 307 14.05 13.78 -7.47
N HIS A 308 15.24 14.19 -7.02
CA HIS A 308 16.08 15.14 -7.74
C HIS A 308 16.92 14.34 -8.74
N TYR A 309 16.56 14.46 -10.02
CA TYR A 309 17.34 13.83 -11.09
C TYR A 309 18.42 14.79 -11.55
N SER A 310 19.65 14.31 -11.56
CA SER A 310 20.76 15.02 -12.18
C SER A 310 20.82 14.72 -13.67
N ARG A 311 21.57 15.52 -14.37
CA ARG A 311 21.86 15.41 -15.79
C ARG A 311 22.15 13.95 -16.23
N LEU A 312 21.65 13.55 -17.40
CA LEU A 312 22.03 12.32 -18.08
C LEU A 312 23.50 12.40 -18.50
N LEU A 313 24.32 11.54 -17.92
CA LEU A 313 25.74 11.38 -18.24
C LEU A 313 25.92 10.23 -19.23
N LEU A 314 26.88 10.38 -20.15
CA LEU A 314 27.30 9.35 -21.06
C LEU A 314 28.67 8.81 -20.64
N ARG A 315 28.82 7.50 -20.68
CA ARG A 315 30.02 6.83 -20.20
C ARG A 315 30.39 5.66 -21.11
N ASP A 316 31.60 5.17 -20.96
CA ASP A 316 32.05 3.88 -21.47
C ASP A 316 31.76 3.68 -22.98
N PHE A 317 32.12 4.66 -23.80
CA PHE A 317 31.95 4.54 -25.25
C PHE A 317 32.87 3.46 -25.82
N MET A 318 32.27 2.52 -26.57
CA MET A 318 32.98 1.37 -27.14
C MET A 318 32.67 1.22 -28.62
N ILE A 319 33.67 0.88 -29.42
CA ILE A 319 33.53 0.43 -30.82
C ILE A 319 33.97 -1.02 -30.89
N ALA A 320 33.11 -1.89 -31.45
CA ALA A 320 33.39 -3.33 -31.56
C ALA A 320 33.86 -3.95 -30.22
N TYR A 321 33.21 -3.56 -29.10
CA TYR A 321 33.51 -3.99 -27.72
C TYR A 321 34.85 -3.51 -27.14
N HIS A 322 35.60 -2.62 -27.84
CA HIS A 322 36.82 -2.01 -27.32
C HIS A 322 36.52 -0.59 -26.82
N PRO A 323 36.91 -0.23 -25.58
CA PRO A 323 36.80 1.15 -25.10
C PRO A 323 37.56 2.11 -26.01
N VAL A 324 36.98 3.31 -26.21
CA VAL A 324 37.57 4.36 -27.05
C VAL A 324 37.61 5.66 -26.27
N TYR A 325 38.82 6.25 -26.22
CA TYR A 325 39.05 7.50 -25.50
C TYR A 325 39.50 8.62 -26.45
N PRO A 326 39.35 9.89 -26.07
CA PRO A 326 39.92 11.00 -26.79
C PRO A 326 41.43 10.86 -26.89
N GLY A 327 41.98 11.04 -28.12
CA GLY A 327 43.42 10.94 -28.37
C GLY A 327 43.92 9.54 -28.73
N ASP A 328 43.08 8.49 -28.64
CA ASP A 328 43.45 7.18 -29.18
C ASP A 328 43.60 7.23 -30.72
N ASP A 329 44.47 6.41 -31.27
CA ASP A 329 44.65 6.33 -32.72
C ASP A 329 43.37 5.85 -33.41
N GLY A 330 42.84 6.65 -34.34
CA GLY A 330 41.58 6.39 -35.01
C GLY A 330 40.33 6.64 -34.17
N SER A 331 40.46 7.27 -33.00
CA SER A 331 39.31 7.64 -32.15
C SER A 331 38.41 8.68 -32.85
N PRO A 332 37.10 8.49 -32.85
CA PRO A 332 36.16 9.51 -33.31
C PRO A 332 35.87 10.59 -32.26
N LEU A 333 36.43 10.45 -31.06
CA LEU A 333 36.20 11.35 -29.92
C LEU A 333 37.26 12.44 -29.88
N GLU A 334 36.86 13.71 -30.01
CA GLU A 334 37.71 14.87 -29.75
C GLU A 334 37.70 15.25 -28.24
N LYS A 335 36.65 14.90 -27.53
CA LYS A 335 36.42 15.10 -26.10
C LYS A 335 35.84 13.84 -25.48
N ASP A 336 35.71 13.83 -24.15
CA ASP A 336 34.97 12.78 -23.48
C ASP A 336 33.56 12.60 -24.07
N ILE A 337 33.07 11.37 -24.11
CA ILE A 337 31.76 11.07 -24.67
C ILE A 337 30.66 11.90 -24.02
N ASP A 338 30.77 12.21 -22.70
CA ASP A 338 29.82 13.04 -21.99
C ASP A 338 29.81 14.51 -22.44
N GLU A 339 30.88 15.00 -23.00
CA GLU A 339 31.01 16.35 -23.57
C GLU A 339 30.73 16.40 -25.07
N THR A 340 30.44 15.25 -25.69
CA THR A 340 30.29 15.09 -27.12
C THR A 340 28.82 15.21 -27.54
N ASP A 341 28.49 16.25 -28.33
CA ASP A 341 27.15 16.44 -28.91
C ASP A 341 27.05 15.87 -30.33
N ARG A 342 28.17 15.61 -30.95
CA ARG A 342 28.29 15.13 -32.34
C ARG A 342 29.35 14.09 -32.49
N LEU A 343 28.94 12.88 -32.90
CA LEU A 343 29.82 11.74 -33.11
C LEU A 343 29.96 11.43 -34.61
N LYS A 344 31.15 11.56 -35.15
CA LYS A 344 31.45 11.26 -36.56
C LYS A 344 32.19 9.94 -36.65
N LEU A 345 31.53 8.92 -37.19
CA LEU A 345 32.03 7.56 -37.30
C LEU A 345 32.29 7.20 -38.75
N THR A 346 33.35 6.41 -38.99
CA THR A 346 33.60 5.76 -40.28
C THR A 346 32.64 4.57 -40.47
N TYR A 347 32.56 4.08 -41.71
CA TYR A 347 31.76 2.87 -42.01
C TYR A 347 32.18 1.68 -41.17
N GLY A 348 33.47 1.50 -40.88
CA GLY A 348 33.99 0.43 -40.00
C GLY A 348 33.68 0.60 -38.53
N GLN A 349 33.18 1.75 -38.09
CA GLN A 349 32.83 2.09 -36.70
C GLN A 349 31.31 2.15 -36.46
N ASN A 350 30.51 1.63 -37.39
CA ASN A 350 29.05 1.73 -37.40
C ASN A 350 28.34 0.84 -36.35
N SER A 351 29.10 0.10 -35.57
CA SER A 351 28.63 -0.72 -34.46
C SER A 351 29.33 -0.28 -33.18
N PHE A 352 28.60 0.31 -32.29
CA PHE A 352 29.13 0.90 -31.07
C PHE A 352 28.17 0.73 -29.89
N SER A 353 28.65 0.91 -28.68
CA SER A 353 27.85 0.98 -27.47
C SER A 353 28.30 2.11 -26.57
N LEU A 354 27.40 2.57 -25.73
CA LEU A 354 27.70 3.53 -24.69
C LEU A 354 26.79 3.26 -23.47
N ASP A 355 27.28 3.59 -22.31
CA ASP A 355 26.52 3.51 -21.06
C ASP A 355 25.95 4.88 -20.72
N VAL A 356 24.73 4.86 -20.16
CA VAL A 356 24.00 6.05 -19.71
C VAL A 356 23.92 6.01 -18.21
N ALA A 357 24.14 7.12 -17.54
CA ALA A 357 23.91 7.24 -16.10
C ALA A 357 23.11 8.52 -15.81
N SER A 358 22.09 8.40 -15.00
CA SER A 358 21.47 9.53 -14.33
C SER A 358 21.73 9.36 -12.84
N ILE A 359 22.36 10.38 -12.23
CA ILE A 359 22.68 10.31 -10.82
C ILE A 359 21.43 10.76 -10.05
N ASN A 360 20.84 9.84 -9.32
CA ASN A 360 19.84 10.14 -8.33
C ASN A 360 20.36 9.64 -6.98
N TYR A 361 20.71 10.57 -6.11
CA TYR A 361 21.26 10.23 -4.79
C TYR A 361 20.19 9.72 -3.83
N ASP A 362 18.93 10.08 -4.09
CA ASP A 362 17.82 9.74 -3.22
C ASP A 362 17.25 8.34 -3.57
N TYR A 363 17.18 8.01 -4.89
CA TYR A 363 16.48 6.79 -5.36
C TYR A 363 17.14 6.19 -6.61
N PRO A 364 18.34 5.60 -6.50
CA PRO A 364 19.10 5.13 -7.66
C PRO A 364 18.44 3.97 -8.43
N SER A 365 17.59 3.17 -7.80
CA SER A 365 16.90 2.02 -8.41
C SER A 365 15.64 2.37 -9.22
N ASN A 366 15.15 3.61 -9.13
CA ASN A 366 13.88 4.04 -9.75
C ASN A 366 14.04 4.66 -11.13
N ILE A 367 15.22 4.63 -11.71
CA ILE A 367 15.49 5.18 -13.03
C ILE A 367 15.38 4.10 -14.09
N LEU A 368 14.56 4.34 -15.10
CA LEU A 368 14.50 3.57 -16.32
C LEU A 368 15.06 4.40 -17.47
N TYR A 369 15.74 3.75 -18.39
CA TYR A 369 16.26 4.36 -19.61
C TYR A 369 15.48 3.88 -20.82
N SER A 370 15.27 4.80 -21.77
CA SER A 370 14.69 4.49 -23.07
C SER A 370 15.39 5.36 -24.12
N TRP A 371 15.61 4.81 -25.28
CA TRP A 371 16.34 5.49 -26.35
C TRP A 371 15.77 5.13 -27.73
N LYS A 372 16.05 5.97 -28.69
CA LYS A 372 15.80 5.72 -30.11
C LYS A 372 16.83 6.44 -30.97
N ILE A 373 17.07 5.93 -32.16
CA ILE A 373 17.82 6.62 -33.21
C ILE A 373 16.81 7.16 -34.21
N ASP A 374 16.66 8.47 -34.23
CA ASP A 374 15.77 9.13 -35.17
C ASP A 374 16.31 9.01 -36.60
N GLY A 375 15.44 8.65 -37.53
CA GLY A 375 15.82 8.27 -38.89
C GLY A 375 16.13 6.78 -39.09
N PHE A 376 16.22 5.98 -38.03
CA PHE A 376 16.48 4.55 -38.09
C PHE A 376 15.41 3.71 -37.33
N HIS A 377 15.06 4.11 -36.10
CA HIS A 377 14.02 3.46 -35.31
C HIS A 377 12.69 4.20 -35.43
N LYS A 378 11.58 3.47 -35.60
CA LYS A 378 10.23 4.04 -35.61
C LYS A 378 9.75 4.41 -34.22
N GLU A 379 10.12 3.62 -33.23
CA GLU A 379 9.63 3.73 -31.84
C GLU A 379 10.79 3.81 -30.84
N TRP A 380 10.48 4.27 -29.65
CA TRP A 380 11.40 4.22 -28.51
C TRP A 380 11.63 2.79 -28.06
N SER A 381 12.84 2.49 -27.57
CA SER A 381 13.11 1.24 -26.89
C SER A 381 12.18 1.11 -25.67
N ARG A 382 11.87 -0.13 -25.29
CA ARG A 382 11.11 -0.38 -24.07
C ARG A 382 11.92 0.16 -22.87
N PRO A 383 11.30 0.93 -21.94
CA PRO A 383 11.97 1.39 -20.74
C PRO A 383 12.54 0.21 -19.93
N SER A 384 13.80 0.33 -19.52
CA SER A 384 14.55 -0.73 -18.82
C SER A 384 15.52 -0.10 -17.82
N GLN A 385 15.90 -0.86 -16.79
CA GLN A 385 17.02 -0.51 -15.90
C GLN A 385 18.37 -0.75 -16.57
N ASP A 386 18.40 -1.46 -17.70
CA ASP A 386 19.64 -1.60 -18.48
C ASP A 386 20.07 -0.24 -19.02
N ASN A 387 21.22 0.19 -18.59
CA ASN A 387 21.79 1.49 -18.90
C ASN A 387 22.71 1.46 -20.14
N ARG A 388 22.88 0.29 -20.77
CA ARG A 388 23.73 0.13 -21.95
C ARG A 388 22.95 0.23 -23.24
N ILE A 389 23.33 1.22 -24.06
CA ILE A 389 22.83 1.40 -25.43
C ILE A 389 23.76 0.67 -26.38
N ILE A 390 23.21 -0.25 -27.17
CA ILE A 390 23.97 -1.01 -28.18
C ILE A 390 23.38 -0.72 -29.56
N VAL A 391 24.21 -0.16 -30.44
CA VAL A 391 23.89 0.11 -31.84
C VAL A 391 24.70 -0.83 -32.73
N ARG A 392 24.02 -1.49 -33.65
CA ARG A 392 24.67 -2.45 -34.57
C ARG A 392 24.36 -2.12 -36.01
N ASN A 393 25.45 -2.12 -36.85
CA ASN A 393 25.37 -1.97 -38.28
C ASN A 393 24.51 -0.76 -38.75
N LEU A 394 24.73 0.40 -38.14
CA LEU A 394 24.01 1.62 -38.54
C LEU A 394 24.44 2.02 -39.95
N PRO A 395 23.54 2.13 -40.94
CA PRO A 395 23.89 2.50 -42.31
C PRO A 395 24.55 3.88 -42.39
N PRO A 396 25.28 4.19 -43.50
CA PRO A 396 25.75 5.55 -43.75
C PRO A 396 24.61 6.55 -43.77
N GLY A 397 24.78 7.66 -43.07
CA GLY A 397 23.72 8.68 -42.93
C GLY A 397 23.95 9.61 -41.74
N ASN A 398 22.96 10.50 -41.55
CA ASN A 398 22.88 11.41 -40.41
C ASN A 398 21.71 11.03 -39.53
N TYR A 399 22.00 10.88 -38.26
CA TYR A 399 21.03 10.40 -37.27
C TYR A 399 21.07 11.23 -35.99
N THR A 400 20.04 11.14 -35.19
CA THR A 400 20.05 11.66 -33.82
C THR A 400 19.71 10.53 -32.85
N LEU A 401 20.67 10.17 -32.00
CA LEU A 401 20.44 9.31 -30.86
C LEU A 401 19.74 10.14 -29.77
N GLN A 402 18.53 9.78 -29.46
CA GLN A 402 17.73 10.40 -28.41
C GLN A 402 17.66 9.45 -27.22
N ILE A 403 17.99 9.95 -26.04
CA ILE A 403 18.03 9.20 -24.79
C ILE A 403 17.17 9.91 -23.77
N ARG A 404 16.39 9.18 -23.00
CA ARG A 404 15.60 9.75 -21.91
C ARG A 404 15.72 8.90 -20.64
N ALA A 405 15.80 9.58 -19.49
CA ALA A 405 15.59 9.01 -18.17
C ALA A 405 14.13 9.16 -17.76
N ILE A 406 13.55 8.09 -17.27
CA ILE A 406 12.13 7.98 -16.95
C ILE A 406 12.02 7.49 -15.51
N SER A 407 11.10 8.06 -14.73
CA SER A 407 10.78 7.50 -13.42
C SER A 407 9.94 6.22 -13.54
N ASN A 408 10.28 5.25 -12.74
CA ASN A 408 9.43 4.07 -12.55
C ASN A 408 8.18 4.38 -11.69
N GLU A 409 8.23 5.45 -10.87
CA GLU A 409 7.13 5.83 -9.96
C GLU A 409 6.01 6.58 -10.68
N GLU A 410 6.36 7.51 -11.56
CA GLU A 410 5.39 8.17 -12.43
C GLU A 410 5.48 7.52 -13.81
N LYS A 411 4.67 6.51 -14.06
CA LYS A 411 4.74 5.68 -15.26
C LYS A 411 4.97 6.53 -16.50
N TYR A 412 6.26 6.54 -16.97
CA TYR A 412 6.74 7.21 -18.17
C TYR A 412 6.89 8.74 -18.13
N LYS A 413 6.88 9.39 -16.97
CA LYS A 413 7.32 10.79 -16.93
C LYS A 413 8.80 10.86 -17.24
N THR A 414 9.12 11.56 -18.34
CA THR A 414 10.51 11.83 -18.74
C THR A 414 11.04 12.96 -17.86
N TYR A 415 12.12 12.70 -17.14
CA TYR A 415 12.81 13.72 -16.32
C TYR A 415 13.87 14.46 -17.10
N GLU A 416 14.62 13.74 -17.91
CA GLU A 416 15.67 14.32 -18.69
C GLU A 416 15.82 13.62 -20.02
N THR A 417 16.21 14.42 -21.04
CA THR A 417 16.51 13.93 -22.38
C THR A 417 17.88 14.41 -22.80
N ARG A 418 18.61 13.55 -23.51
CA ARG A 418 19.86 13.90 -24.15
C ARG A 418 19.86 13.47 -25.59
N ASN A 419 20.38 14.32 -26.46
CA ASN A 419 20.49 14.06 -27.90
C ASN A 419 21.92 14.12 -28.32
N ILE A 420 22.32 13.18 -29.17
CA ILE A 420 23.66 13.14 -29.81
C ILE A 420 23.47 12.99 -31.32
N GLN A 421 24.08 13.86 -32.08
CA GLN A 421 24.14 13.71 -33.52
C GLN A 421 25.15 12.62 -33.91
N ILE A 422 24.75 11.67 -34.74
CA ILE A 422 25.60 10.60 -35.24
C ILE A 422 25.67 10.70 -36.75
N ILE A 423 26.88 10.74 -37.26
CA ILE A 423 27.17 10.75 -38.70
C ILE A 423 27.98 9.52 -39.03
N ILE A 424 27.46 8.65 -39.89
CA ILE A 424 28.18 7.51 -40.44
C ILE A 424 28.63 7.86 -41.86
N THR A 425 29.91 7.92 -42.08
CA THR A 425 30.46 8.19 -43.42
C THR A 425 30.36 6.95 -44.32
N PRO A 426 30.16 7.11 -45.64
CA PRO A 426 30.22 6.00 -46.58
C PRO A 426 31.61 5.32 -46.56
N PRO A 427 31.69 4.06 -47.06
CA PRO A 427 32.95 3.35 -47.17
C PRO A 427 33.96 4.02 -48.09
#